data_2ab3e06ad9263f8876c7db2a43857d2e
#
_entry.id   2ab3e06ad9263f8876c7db2a43857d2e
#
_cell.length_a   1.000
_cell.length_b   1.000
_cell.length_c   1.000
_cell.angle_alpha   90.00
_cell.angle_beta   90.00
_cell.angle_gamma   90.00
#
_symmetry.space_group_name_H-M   'P 1'
#
loop_
_entity.id
_entity.type
_entity.pdbx_description
1 polymer ?
#
loop_
_entity_poly.entity_id
_entity_poly.type
_entity_poly.pdbx_seq_one_letter_code
_entity_poly.pdbx_strand_id
1 'polypeptide(L)'
;EISECLVGSEMCIRDSNKTNGITQRRFLMHANPLLADWVTEKLGTKEWITDLSKMSGLKEWLDDEEALKEFMTIKFKNKERLAAYIKEHNGVEVDPRSIFDVQVKRLHEYKRQLLNILHVMYLYNQIKEHPEMSFYPKTYIFGAKASAGYIRAKEIIKLINSVADVINNDRSINGKLKVVFIEDYRVSNAELIFAAADISEQISTASKEASGTGNMKFMMNGAPTLGTMDGANVEIVDEVGIDNAFIFGLSADEVINYEQNGGYNPYDIYNNDPDIRRVVDQLVDGTYAVSYTHLRAHETL
;
A
#
# COMPACT_ATOMS: atom_id res chain seq x y z
N GLU A 1 -10.75 -39.96 12.30
CA GLU A 1 -10.24 -40.97 11.33
C GLU A 1 -10.10 -40.42 9.89
N ILE A 2 -11.04 -39.58 9.41
CA ILE A 2 -10.92 -38.96 8.07
C ILE A 2 -9.85 -37.87 8.04
N SER A 3 -9.63 -37.14 9.12
CA SER A 3 -8.59 -36.13 9.21
C SER A 3 -7.17 -36.71 9.25
N GLU A 4 -6.99 -37.88 9.83
CA GLU A 4 -5.69 -38.55 9.87
C GLU A 4 -5.29 -39.14 8.50
N CYS A 5 -6.26 -39.56 7.70
CA CYS A 5 -6.00 -40.03 6.33
C CYS A 5 -5.67 -38.91 5.33
N LEU A 6 -6.08 -37.67 5.64
CA LEU A 6 -5.82 -36.50 4.76
C LEU A 6 -4.56 -35.72 5.15
N VAL A 7 -3.98 -35.99 6.31
CA VAL A 7 -2.80 -35.30 6.87
C VAL A 7 -1.67 -36.28 7.13
N GLY A 8 -1.44 -37.22 6.19
CA GLY A 8 -0.22 -38.04 6.23
C GLY A 8 1.02 -37.18 5.95
N SER A 9 2.14 -37.50 6.61
CA SER A 9 3.41 -36.79 6.46
C SER A 9 3.87 -36.67 4.99
N GLU A 10 3.52 -37.61 4.14
CA GLU A 10 3.82 -37.55 2.71
C GLU A 10 2.98 -36.52 1.95
N MET A 11 1.76 -36.23 2.40
CA MET A 11 0.92 -35.21 1.79
C MET A 11 1.47 -33.79 2.07
N CYS A 12 1.91 -33.54 3.30
CA CYS A 12 2.56 -32.28 3.66
C CYS A 12 3.88 -32.02 2.90
N ILE A 13 4.60 -33.07 2.52
CA ILE A 13 5.85 -32.97 1.74
C ILE A 13 5.58 -32.61 0.28
N ARG A 14 4.39 -32.95 -0.24
CA ARG A 14 3.98 -32.67 -1.63
C ARG A 14 3.19 -31.38 -1.79
N ASP A 15 2.70 -30.82 -0.70
CA ASP A 15 1.96 -29.57 -0.75
C ASP A 15 2.92 -28.42 -1.07
N SER A 16 2.58 -27.67 -2.11
CA SER A 16 3.27 -26.43 -2.44
C SER A 16 2.27 -25.28 -2.44
N ASN A 17 2.60 -24.20 -1.74
CA ASN A 17 1.81 -22.98 -1.81
C ASN A 17 1.84 -22.42 -3.24
N LYS A 18 0.69 -21.99 -3.74
CA LYS A 18 0.55 -21.27 -5.00
C LYS A 18 -0.15 -19.95 -4.73
N THR A 19 0.53 -18.87 -5.04
CA THR A 19 -0.07 -17.53 -4.98
C THR A 19 -1.14 -17.36 -6.05
N ASN A 20 -2.04 -16.40 -5.84
CA ASN A 20 -3.00 -16.00 -6.86
C ASN A 20 -2.28 -15.37 -8.05
N GLY A 21 -3.01 -15.17 -9.15
CA GLY A 21 -2.54 -14.44 -10.32
C GLY A 21 -3.48 -13.30 -10.69
N ILE A 22 -3.02 -12.48 -11.62
CA ILE A 22 -3.79 -11.39 -12.23
C ILE A 22 -3.71 -11.51 -13.75
N THR A 23 -4.63 -10.84 -14.45
CA THR A 23 -4.58 -10.76 -15.91
C THR A 23 -4.10 -9.39 -16.38
N GLN A 24 -3.09 -9.38 -17.23
CA GLN A 24 -2.57 -8.21 -17.91
C GLN A 24 -3.59 -7.53 -18.83
N ARG A 25 -4.52 -8.32 -19.37
CA ARG A 25 -5.59 -7.79 -20.24
C ARG A 25 -6.47 -6.81 -19.52
N ARG A 26 -6.77 -7.04 -18.23
CA ARG A 26 -7.56 -6.11 -17.43
C ARG A 26 -6.70 -5.06 -16.78
N PHE A 27 -5.65 -5.47 -16.05
CA PHE A 27 -4.93 -4.58 -15.13
C PHE A 27 -3.76 -3.81 -15.76
N LEU A 28 -3.46 -4.06 -17.04
CA LEU A 28 -2.58 -3.25 -17.85
C LEU A 28 -3.32 -2.74 -19.09
N MET A 29 -3.69 -3.60 -20.03
CA MET A 29 -4.24 -3.20 -21.32
C MET A 29 -5.52 -2.35 -21.19
N HIS A 30 -6.47 -2.74 -20.34
CA HIS A 30 -7.72 -2.00 -20.14
C HIS A 30 -7.55 -0.84 -19.15
N ALA A 31 -6.91 -1.06 -18.01
CA ALA A 31 -6.80 -0.09 -16.93
C ALA A 31 -5.83 1.06 -17.26
N ASN A 32 -4.77 0.78 -18.03
CA ASN A 32 -3.71 1.73 -18.35
C ASN A 32 -3.35 1.65 -19.85
N PRO A 33 -4.26 2.08 -20.74
CA PRO A 33 -4.03 1.99 -22.18
C PRO A 33 -2.78 2.75 -22.63
N LEU A 34 -2.43 3.88 -21.99
CA LEU A 34 -1.23 4.64 -22.32
C LEU A 34 0.04 3.80 -22.10
N LEU A 35 0.10 3.06 -20.99
CA LEU A 35 1.23 2.17 -20.72
C LEU A 35 1.20 0.94 -21.62
N ALA A 36 0.03 0.39 -21.92
CA ALA A 36 -0.11 -0.74 -22.83
C ALA A 36 0.33 -0.42 -24.27
N ASP A 37 0.01 0.77 -24.74
CA ASP A 37 0.45 1.24 -26.06
C ASP A 37 1.98 1.44 -26.09
N TRP A 38 2.55 2.04 -25.04
CA TRP A 38 3.99 2.21 -24.90
C TRP A 38 4.73 0.85 -24.84
N VAL A 39 4.23 -0.10 -24.06
CA VAL A 39 4.78 -1.48 -24.01
C VAL A 39 4.76 -2.12 -25.40
N THR A 40 3.64 -1.98 -26.12
CA THR A 40 3.50 -2.52 -27.47
C THR A 40 4.49 -1.88 -28.44
N GLU A 41 4.71 -0.58 -28.34
CA GLU A 41 5.66 0.17 -29.19
C GLU A 41 7.11 -0.27 -28.89
N LYS A 42 7.51 -0.31 -27.61
CA LYS A 42 8.88 -0.69 -27.21
C LYS A 42 9.21 -2.15 -27.55
N LEU A 43 8.23 -3.05 -27.47
CA LEU A 43 8.41 -4.46 -27.84
C LEU A 43 8.24 -4.74 -29.32
N GLY A 44 7.65 -3.79 -30.09
CA GLY A 44 7.34 -3.98 -31.51
C GLY A 44 6.28 -5.08 -31.78
N THR A 45 5.58 -5.55 -30.75
CA THR A 45 4.59 -6.63 -30.87
C THR A 45 3.49 -6.53 -29.82
N LYS A 46 2.32 -7.10 -30.11
CA LYS A 46 1.19 -7.26 -29.18
C LYS A 46 1.15 -8.66 -28.53
N GLU A 47 2.12 -9.52 -28.80
CA GLU A 47 2.13 -10.88 -28.27
C GLU A 47 2.16 -10.93 -26.74
N TRP A 48 2.71 -9.90 -26.07
CA TRP A 48 2.71 -9.80 -24.62
C TRP A 48 1.30 -9.88 -24.00
N ILE A 49 0.24 -9.58 -24.77
CA ILE A 49 -1.16 -9.67 -24.31
C ILE A 49 -1.54 -11.11 -23.99
N THR A 50 -0.98 -12.08 -24.70
CA THR A 50 -1.24 -13.51 -24.52
C THR A 50 -0.07 -14.28 -23.92
N ASP A 51 1.14 -13.73 -24.04
CA ASP A 51 2.39 -14.32 -23.53
C ASP A 51 3.19 -13.24 -22.76
N LEU A 52 3.06 -13.24 -21.44
CA LEU A 52 3.75 -12.28 -20.57
C LEU A 52 5.28 -12.41 -20.60
N SER A 53 5.83 -13.55 -21.02
CA SER A 53 7.29 -13.71 -21.14
C SER A 53 7.91 -12.70 -22.10
N LYS A 54 7.15 -12.21 -23.07
CA LYS A 54 7.58 -11.17 -24.02
C LYS A 54 7.89 -9.84 -23.35
N MET A 55 7.29 -9.56 -22.19
CA MET A 55 7.58 -8.31 -21.45
C MET A 55 9.00 -8.23 -20.96
N SER A 56 9.75 -9.34 -20.89
CA SER A 56 11.17 -9.32 -20.57
C SER A 56 12.00 -8.50 -21.56
N GLY A 57 11.53 -8.30 -22.79
CA GLY A 57 12.16 -7.41 -23.78
C GLY A 57 12.22 -5.94 -23.36
N LEU A 58 11.39 -5.52 -22.40
CA LEU A 58 11.48 -4.16 -21.84
C LEU A 58 12.80 -3.92 -21.10
N LYS A 59 13.54 -4.95 -20.71
CA LYS A 59 14.85 -4.81 -20.08
C LYS A 59 15.87 -4.10 -20.96
N GLU A 60 15.70 -4.13 -22.28
CA GLU A 60 16.57 -3.42 -23.24
C GLU A 60 16.46 -1.89 -23.14
N TRP A 61 15.38 -1.38 -22.50
CA TRP A 61 15.07 0.05 -22.36
C TRP A 61 15.38 0.61 -20.96
N LEU A 62 15.96 -0.18 -20.06
CA LEU A 62 16.19 0.25 -18.67
C LEU A 62 17.12 1.46 -18.54
N ASP A 63 18.10 1.58 -19.44
CA ASP A 63 19.09 2.65 -19.44
C ASP A 63 18.80 3.72 -20.52
N ASP A 64 17.68 3.62 -21.23
CA ASP A 64 17.27 4.59 -22.23
C ASP A 64 16.54 5.78 -21.60
N GLU A 65 17.20 6.94 -21.55
CA GLU A 65 16.66 8.13 -20.90
C GLU A 65 15.35 8.62 -21.53
N GLU A 66 15.15 8.45 -22.84
CA GLU A 66 13.93 8.87 -23.52
C GLU A 66 12.77 7.95 -23.16
N ALA A 67 12.99 6.65 -23.17
CA ALA A 67 12.01 5.65 -22.73
C ALA A 67 11.60 5.87 -21.26
N LEU A 68 12.55 6.20 -20.38
CA LEU A 68 12.26 6.54 -18.98
C LEU A 68 11.42 7.83 -18.86
N LYS A 69 11.70 8.85 -19.64
CA LYS A 69 10.91 10.10 -19.68
C LYS A 69 9.49 9.87 -20.21
N GLU A 70 9.35 9.05 -21.24
CA GLU A 70 8.04 8.64 -21.76
C GLU A 70 7.22 7.90 -20.69
N PHE A 71 7.83 6.92 -20.01
CA PHE A 71 7.20 6.18 -18.92
C PHE A 71 6.74 7.11 -17.79
N MET A 72 7.59 8.04 -17.36
CA MET A 72 7.24 9.04 -16.34
C MET A 72 6.12 9.97 -16.79
N THR A 73 6.09 10.32 -18.09
CA THR A 73 5.02 11.13 -18.69
C THR A 73 3.68 10.39 -18.65
N ILE A 74 3.68 9.10 -18.96
CA ILE A 74 2.49 8.24 -18.85
C ILE A 74 2.00 8.17 -17.41
N LYS A 75 2.91 7.94 -16.47
CA LYS A 75 2.61 7.92 -15.03
C LYS A 75 1.96 9.25 -14.61
N PHE A 76 2.55 10.36 -14.99
CA PHE A 76 2.04 11.70 -14.67
C PHE A 76 0.61 11.93 -15.21
N LYS A 77 0.33 11.56 -16.45
CA LYS A 77 -1.02 11.65 -17.05
C LYS A 77 -2.06 10.82 -16.27
N ASN A 78 -1.68 9.63 -15.81
CA ASN A 78 -2.56 8.81 -14.97
C ASN A 78 -2.79 9.46 -13.60
N LYS A 79 -1.77 10.10 -13.03
CA LYS A 79 -1.89 10.86 -11.77
C LYS A 79 -2.79 12.07 -11.92
N GLU A 80 -2.73 12.79 -13.02
CA GLU A 80 -3.67 13.88 -13.32
C GLU A 80 -5.12 13.38 -13.40
N ARG A 81 -5.36 12.23 -14.04
CA ARG A 81 -6.68 11.62 -14.11
C ARG A 81 -7.20 11.23 -12.72
N LEU A 82 -6.36 10.62 -11.87
CA LEU A 82 -6.74 10.28 -10.51
C LEU A 82 -6.96 11.53 -9.66
N ALA A 83 -6.14 12.56 -9.79
CA ALA A 83 -6.29 13.82 -9.07
C ALA A 83 -7.62 14.51 -9.43
N ALA A 84 -8.00 14.50 -10.70
CA ALA A 84 -9.30 15.01 -11.16
C ALA A 84 -10.47 14.21 -10.54
N TYR A 85 -10.37 12.88 -10.53
CA TYR A 85 -11.35 12.00 -9.88
C TYR A 85 -11.48 12.30 -8.37
N ILE A 86 -10.36 12.45 -7.66
CA ILE A 86 -10.33 12.77 -6.23
C ILE A 86 -10.99 14.14 -5.98
N LYS A 87 -10.68 15.13 -6.79
CA LYS A 87 -11.30 16.45 -6.68
C LYS A 87 -12.82 16.40 -6.86
N GLU A 88 -13.30 15.66 -7.86
CA GLU A 88 -14.71 15.53 -8.17
C GLU A 88 -15.49 14.77 -7.08
N HIS A 89 -14.95 13.67 -6.56
CA HIS A 89 -15.67 12.76 -5.67
C HIS A 89 -15.39 13.01 -4.18
N ASN A 90 -14.19 13.48 -3.84
CA ASN A 90 -13.79 13.71 -2.44
C ASN A 90 -13.66 15.20 -2.10
N GLY A 91 -13.72 16.11 -3.08
CA GLY A 91 -13.54 17.55 -2.86
C GLY A 91 -12.13 17.97 -2.46
N VAL A 92 -11.15 17.08 -2.56
CA VAL A 92 -9.76 17.33 -2.16
C VAL A 92 -8.90 17.61 -3.38
N GLU A 93 -8.18 18.74 -3.35
CA GLU A 93 -7.16 19.02 -4.38
C GLU A 93 -5.84 18.37 -3.99
N VAL A 94 -5.32 17.53 -4.88
CA VAL A 94 -4.03 16.88 -4.74
C VAL A 94 -3.11 17.27 -5.91
N ASP A 95 -1.83 17.46 -5.61
CA ASP A 95 -0.83 17.76 -6.65
C ASP A 95 -0.39 16.44 -7.32
N PRO A 96 -0.60 16.27 -8.63
CA PRO A 96 -0.14 15.08 -9.36
C PRO A 96 1.40 14.94 -9.38
N ARG A 97 2.16 15.96 -9.00
CA ARG A 97 3.62 15.86 -8.84
C ARG A 97 4.01 15.22 -7.51
N SER A 98 3.14 15.26 -6.48
CA SER A 98 3.41 14.60 -5.19
C SER A 98 3.53 13.09 -5.36
N ILE A 99 4.28 12.41 -4.50
CA ILE A 99 4.30 10.95 -4.48
C ILE A 99 2.92 10.43 -4.07
N PHE A 100 2.29 9.62 -4.93
CA PHE A 100 1.05 8.91 -4.61
C PHE A 100 1.35 7.60 -3.92
N ASP A 101 1.23 7.62 -2.60
CA ASP A 101 1.44 6.48 -1.71
C ASP A 101 0.08 5.82 -1.44
N VAL A 102 -0.08 4.56 -1.84
CA VAL A 102 -1.42 3.98 -2.01
C VAL A 102 -1.60 2.69 -1.21
N GLN A 103 -2.61 2.69 -0.33
CA GLN A 103 -3.08 1.50 0.37
C GLN A 103 -4.57 1.27 0.12
N VAL A 104 -4.88 0.50 -0.92
CA VAL A 104 -6.28 0.19 -1.30
C VAL A 104 -6.54 -1.32 -1.23
N LYS A 105 -7.29 -1.72 -0.22
CA LYS A 105 -7.66 -3.12 0.06
C LYS A 105 -8.77 -3.18 1.09
N ARG A 106 -9.45 -4.35 1.23
CA ARG A 106 -10.41 -4.54 2.33
C ARG A 106 -9.73 -4.19 3.65
N LEU A 107 -10.44 -3.47 4.53
CA LEU A 107 -9.90 -3.12 5.82
C LEU A 107 -9.90 -4.34 6.73
N HIS A 108 -8.75 -4.62 7.31
CA HIS A 108 -8.55 -5.67 8.29
C HIS A 108 -7.34 -5.34 9.16
N GLU A 109 -7.36 -5.71 10.45
CA GLU A 109 -6.28 -5.39 11.39
C GLU A 109 -4.93 -5.91 10.91
N TYR A 110 -4.86 -7.15 10.41
CA TYR A 110 -3.59 -7.71 9.92
C TYR A 110 -3.02 -7.02 8.66
N LYS A 111 -3.84 -6.28 7.91
CA LYS A 111 -3.38 -5.49 6.75
C LYS A 111 -2.77 -4.15 7.16
N ARG A 112 -2.90 -3.80 8.43
CA ARG A 112 -2.24 -2.70 9.13
C ARG A 112 -2.46 -1.31 8.54
N GLN A 113 -3.68 -1.02 8.05
CA GLN A 113 -4.04 0.35 7.66
C GLN A 113 -3.91 1.33 8.84
N LEU A 114 -4.09 0.85 10.08
CA LEU A 114 -3.84 1.64 11.28
C LEU A 114 -2.36 2.05 11.35
N LEU A 115 -1.41 1.13 11.13
CA LEU A 115 0.01 1.46 11.13
C LEU A 115 0.34 2.56 10.10
N ASN A 116 -0.24 2.48 8.90
CA ASN A 116 0.00 3.48 7.86
C ASN A 116 -0.54 4.86 8.27
N ILE A 117 -1.75 4.95 8.81
CA ILE A 117 -2.27 6.26 9.25
C ILE A 117 -1.49 6.84 10.44
N LEU A 118 -0.99 5.98 11.34
CA LEU A 118 -0.10 6.41 12.43
C LEU A 118 1.22 6.97 11.87
N HIS A 119 1.78 6.34 10.85
CA HIS A 119 2.96 6.88 10.15
C HIS A 119 2.67 8.24 9.50
N VAL A 120 1.50 8.42 8.90
CA VAL A 120 1.07 9.72 8.35
C VAL A 120 1.00 10.79 9.45
N MET A 121 0.46 10.45 10.64
CA MET A 121 0.42 11.34 11.80
C MET A 121 1.83 11.72 12.27
N TYR A 122 2.74 10.75 12.31
CA TYR A 122 4.16 10.98 12.60
C TYR A 122 4.78 11.98 11.62
N LEU A 123 4.63 11.76 10.32
CA LEU A 123 5.14 12.68 9.29
C LEU A 123 4.55 14.08 9.42
N TYR A 124 3.26 14.18 9.71
CA TYR A 124 2.61 15.47 9.96
C TYR A 124 3.25 16.21 11.14
N ASN A 125 3.51 15.50 12.25
CA ASN A 125 4.21 16.07 13.40
C ASN A 125 5.60 16.57 13.02
N GLN A 126 6.38 15.77 12.26
CA GLN A 126 7.72 16.15 11.81
C GLN A 126 7.70 17.39 10.92
N ILE A 127 6.77 17.49 9.98
CA ILE A 127 6.64 18.67 9.10
C ILE A 127 6.28 19.94 9.90
N LYS A 128 5.45 19.79 10.93
CA LYS A 128 5.04 20.91 11.81
C LYS A 128 6.17 21.42 12.67
N GLU A 129 6.99 20.52 13.20
CA GLU A 129 8.10 20.87 14.11
C GLU A 129 9.35 21.32 13.37
N HIS A 130 9.53 20.79 12.14
CA HIS A 130 10.70 21.07 11.31
C HIS A 130 10.26 21.60 9.93
N PRO A 131 9.67 22.82 9.88
CA PRO A 131 9.16 23.39 8.62
C PRO A 131 10.26 23.60 7.57
N GLU A 132 11.52 23.74 8.01
CA GLU A 132 12.73 23.86 7.19
C GLU A 132 13.16 22.52 6.59
N MET A 133 12.66 21.42 7.08
CA MET A 133 13.02 20.09 6.58
C MET A 133 12.67 19.94 5.11
N SER A 134 13.63 19.44 4.34
CA SER A 134 13.38 19.04 2.95
C SER A 134 12.44 17.84 2.94
N PHE A 135 11.21 18.06 2.50
CA PHE A 135 10.20 17.02 2.40
C PHE A 135 9.57 17.06 1.02
N TYR A 136 9.70 15.98 0.27
CA TYR A 136 9.06 15.87 -1.01
C TYR A 136 7.55 15.65 -0.83
N PRO A 137 6.68 16.42 -1.49
CA PRO A 137 5.24 16.32 -1.29
C PRO A 137 4.71 14.90 -1.48
N LYS A 138 3.86 14.45 -0.55
CA LYS A 138 3.21 13.13 -0.58
C LYS A 138 1.71 13.25 -0.47
N THR A 139 1.02 12.40 -1.20
CA THR A 139 -0.43 12.19 -1.08
C THR A 139 -0.67 10.72 -0.71
N TYR A 140 -1.15 10.50 0.50
CA TYR A 140 -1.56 9.18 0.96
C TYR A 140 -2.99 8.90 0.52
N ILE A 141 -3.17 7.80 -0.22
CA ILE A 141 -4.46 7.43 -0.79
C ILE A 141 -4.90 6.10 -0.19
N PHE A 142 -5.92 6.16 0.64
CA PHE A 142 -6.58 5.00 1.20
C PHE A 142 -7.85 4.66 0.43
N GLY A 143 -8.20 3.40 0.39
CA GLY A 143 -9.47 2.93 -0.12
C GLY A 143 -9.79 1.57 0.46
N ALA A 144 -10.94 1.46 1.13
CA ALA A 144 -11.30 0.24 1.82
C ALA A 144 -12.81 0.04 1.90
N LYS A 145 -13.20 -1.20 2.17
CA LYS A 145 -14.53 -1.57 2.64
C LYS A 145 -14.39 -2.42 3.90
N ALA A 146 -15.25 -2.15 4.88
CA ALA A 146 -15.38 -2.94 6.09
C ALA A 146 -16.71 -3.69 6.09
N SER A 147 -16.75 -4.89 6.67
CA SER A 147 -18.03 -5.56 6.93
C SER A 147 -18.86 -4.77 7.96
N ALA A 148 -20.17 -4.87 7.88
CA ALA A 148 -21.07 -4.08 8.72
C ALA A 148 -20.86 -4.29 10.23
N GLY A 149 -20.51 -5.50 10.65
CA GLY A 149 -20.26 -5.86 12.05
C GLY A 149 -18.84 -5.62 12.53
N TYR A 150 -17.90 -5.24 11.65
CA TYR A 150 -16.49 -5.05 12.03
C TYR A 150 -16.27 -3.62 12.54
N ILE A 151 -16.64 -3.39 13.79
CA ILE A 151 -16.62 -2.06 14.43
C ILE A 151 -15.26 -1.42 14.32
N ARG A 152 -14.19 -2.13 14.70
CA ARG A 152 -12.81 -1.62 14.66
C ARG A 152 -12.37 -1.17 13.27
N ALA A 153 -12.72 -1.92 12.24
CA ALA A 153 -12.44 -1.51 10.87
C ALA A 153 -13.11 -0.17 10.50
N LYS A 154 -14.35 0.04 10.96
CA LYS A 154 -15.04 1.32 10.74
C LYS A 154 -14.39 2.47 11.51
N GLU A 155 -13.90 2.20 12.70
CA GLU A 155 -13.19 3.19 13.51
C GLU A 155 -11.85 3.60 12.89
N ILE A 156 -11.13 2.66 12.29
CA ILE A 156 -9.92 2.98 11.52
C ILE A 156 -10.27 3.85 10.30
N ILE A 157 -11.34 3.54 9.57
CA ILE A 157 -11.81 4.41 8.47
C ILE A 157 -12.14 5.81 8.99
N LYS A 158 -12.82 5.91 10.13
CA LYS A 158 -13.15 7.20 10.74
C LYS A 158 -11.89 7.96 11.16
N LEU A 159 -10.90 7.29 11.75
CA LEU A 159 -9.61 7.88 12.10
C LEU A 159 -8.92 8.43 10.85
N ILE A 160 -8.82 7.66 9.77
CA ILE A 160 -8.21 8.12 8.51
C ILE A 160 -8.87 9.40 8.01
N ASN A 161 -10.20 9.47 8.03
CA ASN A 161 -10.93 10.66 7.60
C ASN A 161 -10.71 11.85 8.56
N SER A 162 -10.69 11.63 9.89
CA SER A 162 -10.43 12.70 10.86
C SER A 162 -9.00 13.26 10.71
N VAL A 163 -8.01 12.41 10.48
CA VAL A 163 -6.64 12.83 10.20
C VAL A 163 -6.57 13.59 8.87
N ALA A 164 -7.29 13.12 7.85
CA ALA A 164 -7.38 13.79 6.55
C ALA A 164 -7.97 15.20 6.70
N ASP A 165 -9.03 15.37 7.48
CA ASP A 165 -9.66 16.67 7.72
C ASP A 165 -8.69 17.66 8.36
N VAL A 166 -7.89 17.23 9.34
CA VAL A 166 -6.90 18.09 9.99
C VAL A 166 -5.78 18.45 9.02
N ILE A 167 -5.14 17.44 8.39
CA ILE A 167 -3.96 17.63 7.54
C ILE A 167 -4.31 18.43 6.29
N ASN A 168 -5.41 18.10 5.61
CA ASN A 168 -5.76 18.72 4.34
C ASN A 168 -6.14 20.20 4.48
N ASN A 169 -6.62 20.63 5.67
CA ASN A 169 -6.98 22.00 5.96
C ASN A 169 -5.86 22.82 6.63
N ASP A 170 -4.76 22.19 7.00
CA ASP A 170 -3.61 22.91 7.61
C ASP A 170 -2.76 23.60 6.53
N ARG A 171 -2.92 24.90 6.44
CA ARG A 171 -2.16 25.75 5.51
C ARG A 171 -0.68 25.88 5.89
N SER A 172 -0.32 25.65 7.17
CA SER A 172 1.05 25.84 7.64
C SER A 172 2.05 24.85 7.04
N ILE A 173 1.58 23.68 6.58
CA ILE A 173 2.41 22.66 5.94
C ILE A 173 2.54 22.85 4.43
N ASN A 174 1.95 23.92 3.85
CA ASN A 174 2.06 24.28 2.44
C ASN A 174 1.73 23.14 1.46
N GLY A 175 0.78 22.29 1.81
CA GLY A 175 0.37 21.16 0.97
C GLY A 175 1.41 20.04 0.83
N LYS A 176 2.48 20.05 1.64
CA LYS A 176 3.51 18.98 1.63
C LYS A 176 2.93 17.58 1.86
N LEU A 177 1.81 17.50 2.60
CA LEU A 177 1.14 16.24 2.92
C LEU A 177 -0.35 16.36 2.65
N LYS A 178 -0.92 15.34 2.00
CA LYS A 178 -2.35 15.19 1.74
C LYS A 178 -2.77 13.77 2.08
N VAL A 179 -4.00 13.62 2.57
CA VAL A 179 -4.60 12.32 2.87
C VAL A 179 -5.97 12.26 2.21
N VAL A 180 -6.23 11.18 1.50
CA VAL A 180 -7.49 10.93 0.79
C VAL A 180 -8.01 9.54 1.13
N PHE A 181 -9.28 9.44 1.48
CA PHE A 181 -9.98 8.15 1.58
C PHE A 181 -10.97 8.04 0.43
N ILE A 182 -10.68 7.17 -0.55
CA ILE A 182 -11.57 6.92 -1.68
C ILE A 182 -12.72 6.02 -1.21
N GLU A 183 -13.92 6.57 -1.23
CA GLU A 183 -15.14 5.87 -0.86
C GLU A 183 -15.49 4.77 -1.86
N ASP A 184 -16.25 3.78 -1.38
CA ASP A 184 -16.76 2.67 -2.18
C ASP A 184 -15.71 2.04 -3.09
N TYR A 185 -14.52 1.76 -2.53
CA TYR A 185 -13.44 1.12 -3.28
C TYR A 185 -13.90 -0.18 -3.95
N ARG A 186 -13.82 -0.20 -5.27
CA ARG A 186 -14.26 -1.30 -6.13
C ARG A 186 -13.35 -1.40 -7.35
N VAL A 187 -13.55 -2.44 -8.16
CA VAL A 187 -12.65 -2.73 -9.29
C VAL A 187 -12.53 -1.56 -10.28
N SER A 188 -13.63 -0.84 -10.57
CA SER A 188 -13.60 0.32 -11.47
C SER A 188 -12.75 1.48 -10.95
N ASN A 189 -12.76 1.73 -9.62
CA ASN A 189 -11.88 2.72 -9.01
C ASN A 189 -10.43 2.22 -8.97
N ALA A 190 -10.27 0.91 -8.71
CA ALA A 190 -8.97 0.26 -8.64
C ALA A 190 -8.17 0.41 -9.93
N GLU A 191 -8.81 0.28 -11.08
CA GLU A 191 -8.17 0.43 -12.40
C GLU A 191 -7.50 1.80 -12.56
N LEU A 192 -8.17 2.87 -12.13
CA LEU A 192 -7.61 4.22 -12.14
C LEU A 192 -6.48 4.39 -11.13
N ILE A 193 -6.64 3.84 -9.92
CA ILE A 193 -5.70 3.97 -8.82
C ILE A 193 -4.40 3.22 -9.12
N PHE A 194 -4.47 1.98 -9.64
CA PHE A 194 -3.26 1.20 -9.95
C PHE A 194 -2.39 1.87 -11.01
N ALA A 195 -2.99 2.48 -12.02
CA ALA A 195 -2.26 3.17 -13.07
C ALA A 195 -1.52 4.42 -12.57
N ALA A 196 -2.04 5.07 -11.52
CA ALA A 196 -1.55 6.34 -11.01
C ALA A 196 -0.61 6.23 -9.79
N ALA A 197 -0.55 5.08 -9.13
CA ALA A 197 0.24 4.92 -7.90
C ALA A 197 1.75 5.01 -8.17
N ASP A 198 2.46 5.68 -7.27
CA ASP A 198 3.93 5.68 -7.23
C ASP A 198 4.46 4.64 -6.24
N ILE A 199 3.76 4.39 -5.12
CA ILE A 199 4.11 3.41 -4.10
C ILE A 199 2.90 2.54 -3.80
N SER A 200 3.14 1.24 -3.65
CA SER A 200 2.16 0.22 -3.30
C SER A 200 2.40 -0.26 -1.87
N GLU A 201 1.50 0.11 -0.96
CA GLU A 201 1.54 -0.29 0.45
C GLU A 201 1.03 -1.72 0.66
N GLN A 202 1.95 -2.64 0.98
CA GLN A 202 1.72 -4.07 1.17
C GLN A 202 2.29 -4.54 2.51
N ILE A 203 1.82 -3.90 3.58
CA ILE A 203 2.39 -3.95 4.93
C ILE A 203 1.66 -4.89 5.89
N SER A 204 1.08 -5.98 5.42
CA SER A 204 0.45 -6.97 6.29
C SER A 204 1.42 -7.51 7.34
N THR A 205 0.88 -7.95 8.50
CA THR A 205 1.69 -8.70 9.45
C THR A 205 2.17 -9.98 8.78
N ALA A 206 3.48 -10.22 8.78
CA ALA A 206 4.05 -11.40 8.15
C ALA A 206 3.39 -12.68 8.67
N SER A 207 3.22 -13.68 7.82
CA SER A 207 2.46 -14.93 8.04
C SER A 207 0.93 -14.83 7.94
N LYS A 208 0.34 -13.65 7.72
CA LYS A 208 -1.13 -13.49 7.76
C LYS A 208 -1.78 -13.33 6.37
N GLU A 209 -1.09 -12.81 5.37
CA GLU A 209 -1.61 -12.69 4.01
C GLU A 209 -1.17 -13.89 3.17
N ALA A 210 -2.11 -14.72 2.72
CA ALA A 210 -1.78 -15.93 1.97
C ALA A 210 -1.15 -15.62 0.59
N SER A 211 -1.57 -14.55 -0.07
CA SER A 211 -1.07 -14.13 -1.38
C SER A 211 -1.20 -12.63 -1.59
N GLY A 212 -2.43 -12.13 -1.64
CA GLY A 212 -2.74 -10.83 -2.20
C GLY A 212 -2.74 -10.85 -3.74
N THR A 213 -3.33 -9.83 -4.34
CA THR A 213 -3.30 -9.58 -5.79
C THR A 213 -3.08 -8.11 -6.13
N GLY A 214 -3.32 -7.21 -5.17
CA GLY A 214 -3.08 -5.78 -5.35
C GLY A 214 -1.62 -5.47 -5.63
N ASN A 215 -0.70 -6.10 -4.91
CA ASN A 215 0.74 -5.99 -5.11
C ASN A 215 1.15 -6.24 -6.56
N MET A 216 0.65 -7.32 -7.17
CA MET A 216 0.93 -7.66 -8.58
C MET A 216 0.38 -6.61 -9.55
N LYS A 217 -0.83 -6.05 -9.27
CA LYS A 217 -1.48 -5.03 -10.11
C LYS A 217 -0.72 -3.70 -10.07
N PHE A 218 -0.28 -3.30 -8.90
CA PHE A 218 0.57 -2.12 -8.73
C PHE A 218 1.91 -2.28 -9.44
N MET A 219 2.60 -3.40 -9.21
CA MET A 219 3.90 -3.68 -9.83
C MET A 219 3.79 -3.68 -11.37
N MET A 220 2.74 -4.29 -11.92
CA MET A 220 2.47 -4.30 -13.38
C MET A 220 2.26 -2.90 -13.94
N ASN A 221 1.87 -1.92 -13.12
CA ASN A 221 1.71 -0.51 -13.48
C ASN A 221 2.90 0.37 -13.03
N GLY A 222 4.03 -0.24 -12.66
CA GLY A 222 5.26 0.46 -12.33
C GLY A 222 5.24 1.16 -10.96
N ALA A 223 4.52 0.63 -9.98
CA ALA A 223 4.59 1.08 -8.60
C ALA A 223 5.36 0.04 -7.76
N PRO A 224 6.56 0.36 -7.24
CA PRO A 224 7.31 -0.51 -6.36
C PRO A 224 6.53 -0.81 -5.08
N THR A 225 6.82 -1.98 -4.50
CA THR A 225 6.21 -2.43 -3.26
C THR A 225 6.95 -1.84 -2.06
N LEU A 226 6.22 -1.18 -1.16
CA LEU A 226 6.63 -0.94 0.22
C LEU A 226 5.88 -1.94 1.09
N GLY A 227 6.59 -2.85 1.74
CA GLY A 227 5.89 -3.95 2.41
C GLY A 227 6.74 -4.83 3.31
N THR A 228 6.10 -5.89 3.74
CA THR A 228 6.70 -6.97 4.53
C THR A 228 6.89 -8.21 3.66
N MET A 229 7.75 -9.13 4.10
CA MET A 229 7.93 -10.45 3.47
C MET A 229 6.75 -11.35 3.82
N ASP A 230 5.61 -11.10 3.14
CA ASP A 230 4.34 -11.78 3.37
C ASP A 230 3.57 -11.96 2.05
N GLY A 231 2.86 -13.06 1.91
CA GLY A 231 2.09 -13.38 0.73
C GLY A 231 2.92 -13.35 -0.56
N ALA A 232 2.34 -12.81 -1.62
CA ALA A 232 3.03 -12.73 -2.92
C ALA A 232 4.16 -11.69 -2.97
N ASN A 233 4.37 -10.88 -1.90
CA ASN A 233 5.53 -9.98 -1.84
C ASN A 233 6.84 -10.78 -1.85
N VAL A 234 6.86 -11.98 -1.26
CA VAL A 234 8.02 -12.87 -1.27
C VAL A 234 8.44 -13.18 -2.71
N GLU A 235 7.50 -13.66 -3.53
CA GLU A 235 7.77 -13.96 -4.94
C GLU A 235 8.12 -12.70 -5.76
N ILE A 236 7.47 -11.57 -5.47
CA ILE A 236 7.80 -10.31 -6.13
C ILE A 236 9.26 -9.91 -5.85
N VAL A 237 9.70 -10.00 -4.59
CA VAL A 237 11.08 -9.65 -4.21
C VAL A 237 12.08 -10.63 -4.82
N ASP A 238 11.75 -11.93 -4.86
CA ASP A 238 12.59 -12.96 -5.50
C ASP A 238 12.79 -12.67 -7.01
N GLU A 239 11.75 -12.18 -7.69
CA GLU A 239 11.80 -11.91 -9.13
C GLU A 239 12.45 -10.55 -9.48
N VAL A 240 12.17 -9.51 -8.69
CA VAL A 240 12.69 -8.15 -9.00
C VAL A 240 14.00 -7.84 -8.29
N GLY A 241 14.37 -8.57 -7.26
CA GLY A 241 15.49 -8.30 -6.36
C GLY A 241 15.14 -7.34 -5.23
N ILE A 242 15.81 -7.50 -4.09
CA ILE A 242 15.56 -6.73 -2.87
C ILE A 242 15.78 -5.21 -3.06
N ASP A 243 16.67 -4.83 -3.96
CA ASP A 243 17.00 -3.43 -4.25
C ASP A 243 15.86 -2.70 -5.00
N ASN A 244 14.88 -3.43 -5.52
CA ASN A 244 13.74 -2.90 -6.26
C ASN A 244 12.41 -2.93 -5.46
N ALA A 245 12.49 -3.17 -4.15
CA ALA A 245 11.37 -3.12 -3.23
C ALA A 245 11.80 -2.52 -1.89
N PHE A 246 10.87 -1.88 -1.19
CA PHE A 246 11.10 -1.33 0.14
C PHE A 246 10.57 -2.30 1.18
N ILE A 247 11.43 -3.18 1.71
CA ILE A 247 11.05 -4.24 2.63
C ILE A 247 11.46 -3.88 4.05
N PHE A 248 10.54 -4.10 5.00
CA PHE A 248 10.77 -3.87 6.43
C PHE A 248 9.98 -4.87 7.29
N GLY A 249 10.27 -4.84 8.60
CA GLY A 249 9.55 -5.62 9.60
C GLY A 249 10.11 -7.03 9.80
N LEU A 250 9.45 -7.77 10.67
CA LEU A 250 9.82 -9.13 11.05
C LEU A 250 9.49 -10.13 9.93
N SER A 251 10.25 -11.21 9.88
CA SER A 251 9.95 -12.38 9.06
C SER A 251 8.73 -13.14 9.60
N ALA A 252 8.15 -14.02 8.79
CA ALA A 252 7.04 -14.86 9.21
C ALA A 252 7.40 -15.75 10.41
N ASP A 253 8.62 -16.30 10.41
CA ASP A 253 9.10 -17.18 11.50
C ASP A 253 9.27 -16.40 12.82
N GLU A 254 9.79 -15.17 12.75
CA GLU A 254 9.91 -14.30 13.93
C GLU A 254 8.53 -13.94 14.51
N VAL A 255 7.56 -13.60 13.65
CA VAL A 255 6.19 -13.30 14.09
C VAL A 255 5.56 -14.52 14.76
N ILE A 256 5.66 -15.69 14.13
CA ILE A 256 5.13 -16.95 14.69
C ILE A 256 5.82 -17.26 16.03
N ASN A 257 7.12 -17.07 16.11
CA ASN A 257 7.86 -17.29 17.37
C ASN A 257 7.37 -16.36 18.48
N TYR A 258 7.16 -15.06 18.21
CA TYR A 258 6.61 -14.12 19.18
C TYR A 258 5.16 -14.47 19.58
N GLU A 259 4.33 -14.93 18.65
CA GLU A 259 2.95 -15.36 18.95
C GLU A 259 2.92 -16.61 19.85
N GLN A 260 3.84 -17.55 19.65
CA GLN A 260 3.87 -18.81 20.39
C GLN A 260 4.61 -18.71 21.73
N ASN A 261 5.72 -18.00 21.75
CA ASN A 261 6.66 -17.99 22.89
C ASN A 261 6.66 -16.64 23.64
N GLY A 262 5.97 -15.63 23.16
CA GLY A 262 6.01 -14.29 23.73
C GLY A 262 7.36 -13.59 23.51
N GLY A 263 7.68 -12.61 24.34
CA GLY A 263 8.95 -11.86 24.27
C GLY A 263 8.81 -10.50 23.57
N TYR A 264 7.65 -10.19 23.03
CA TYR A 264 7.32 -8.89 22.50
C TYR A 264 6.38 -8.15 23.46
N ASN A 265 6.79 -6.95 23.86
CA ASN A 265 5.97 -6.09 24.72
C ASN A 265 5.81 -4.69 24.08
N PRO A 266 4.62 -4.34 23.57
CA PRO A 266 4.38 -3.04 22.95
C PRO A 266 4.57 -1.85 23.91
N TYR A 267 4.36 -2.07 25.22
CA TYR A 267 4.58 -1.02 26.22
C TYR A 267 6.05 -0.60 26.33
N ASP A 268 6.98 -1.50 26.07
CA ASP A 268 8.40 -1.16 26.11
C ASP A 268 8.73 -0.20 24.95
N ILE A 269 8.18 -0.42 23.77
CA ILE A 269 8.32 0.47 22.62
C ILE A 269 7.65 1.81 22.91
N TYR A 270 6.39 1.80 23.33
CA TYR A 270 5.65 3.03 23.69
C TYR A 270 6.37 3.86 24.76
N ASN A 271 6.97 3.21 25.77
CA ASN A 271 7.66 3.91 26.85
C ASN A 271 9.03 4.47 26.44
N ASN A 272 9.71 3.83 25.49
CA ASN A 272 11.09 4.17 25.13
C ASN A 272 11.21 5.00 23.85
N ASP A 273 10.17 5.01 22.99
CA ASP A 273 10.16 5.78 21.75
C ASP A 273 9.19 6.98 21.89
N PRO A 274 9.72 8.22 21.96
CA PRO A 274 8.89 9.41 22.15
C PRO A 274 7.99 9.71 20.95
N ASP A 275 8.40 9.37 19.72
CA ASP A 275 7.61 9.62 18.51
C ASP A 275 6.43 8.66 18.44
N ILE A 276 6.65 7.40 18.73
CA ILE A 276 5.58 6.39 18.83
C ILE A 276 4.62 6.76 19.95
N ARG A 277 5.13 7.09 21.13
CA ARG A 277 4.30 7.53 22.25
C ARG A 277 3.40 8.69 21.85
N ARG A 278 3.95 9.72 21.22
CA ARG A 278 3.21 10.90 20.79
C ARG A 278 2.07 10.55 19.86
N VAL A 279 2.34 9.78 18.82
CA VAL A 279 1.33 9.38 17.84
C VAL A 279 0.21 8.56 18.49
N VAL A 280 0.57 7.66 19.41
CA VAL A 280 -0.40 6.86 20.17
C VAL A 280 -1.24 7.73 21.10
N ASP A 281 -0.64 8.70 21.79
CA ASP A 281 -1.35 9.63 22.69
C ASP A 281 -2.30 10.54 21.90
N GLN A 282 -1.95 10.92 20.67
CA GLN A 282 -2.82 11.71 19.79
C GLN A 282 -4.14 11.03 19.40
N LEU A 283 -4.25 9.72 19.60
CA LEU A 283 -5.52 9.01 19.43
C LEU A 283 -6.56 9.37 20.50
N VAL A 284 -6.13 9.94 21.63
CA VAL A 284 -6.99 10.18 22.81
C VAL A 284 -6.92 11.62 23.36
N ASP A 285 -5.96 12.43 22.93
CA ASP A 285 -5.73 13.77 23.46
C ASP A 285 -6.62 14.85 22.80
N GLY A 286 -7.41 14.50 21.81
CA GLY A 286 -8.29 15.42 21.08
C GLY A 286 -7.64 16.12 19.89
N THR A 287 -6.39 15.83 19.54
CA THR A 287 -5.70 16.42 18.37
C THR A 287 -6.50 16.24 17.07
N TYR A 288 -7.13 15.10 16.90
CA TYR A 288 -7.96 14.76 15.72
C TYR A 288 -9.47 14.79 16.03
N ALA A 289 -9.87 15.57 17.06
CA ALA A 289 -11.26 15.89 17.45
C ALA A 289 -12.13 14.71 17.94
N VAL A 290 -11.64 13.46 17.96
CA VAL A 290 -12.38 12.28 18.43
C VAL A 290 -11.45 11.41 19.28
N SER A 291 -11.96 10.91 20.40
CA SER A 291 -11.21 9.95 21.21
C SER A 291 -11.28 8.56 20.57
N TYR A 292 -10.14 7.97 20.30
CA TYR A 292 -9.98 6.61 19.78
C TYR A 292 -9.33 5.69 20.82
N THR A 293 -9.70 5.83 22.09
CA THR A 293 -9.14 5.06 23.23
C THR A 293 -9.12 3.55 22.97
N HIS A 294 -10.13 3.03 22.29
CA HIS A 294 -10.21 1.62 21.93
C HIS A 294 -9.17 1.20 20.88
N LEU A 295 -8.71 2.10 20.01
CA LEU A 295 -7.62 1.80 19.08
C LEU A 295 -6.28 1.71 19.80
N ARG A 296 -6.06 2.58 20.81
CA ARG A 296 -4.84 2.56 21.62
C ARG A 296 -4.63 1.22 22.34
N ALA A 297 -5.70 0.59 22.81
CA ALA A 297 -5.63 -0.69 23.53
C ALA A 297 -5.22 -1.89 22.65
N HIS A 298 -5.19 -1.72 21.33
CA HIS A 298 -5.01 -2.78 20.35
C HIS A 298 -3.86 -2.54 19.38
N GLU A 299 -2.97 -1.61 19.70
CA GLU A 299 -1.73 -1.40 18.97
C GLU A 299 -0.74 -2.50 19.30
N THR A 300 -1.13 -3.68 18.99
CA THR A 300 -0.20 -4.76 18.73
C THR A 300 0.21 -4.68 17.27
N LEU A 301 1.43 -4.53 17.06
CA LEU A 301 2.27 -4.54 15.87
C LEU A 301 1.82 -5.36 14.71
#